data_34161fc0ed25a3c818a21d3e07303550
#
_entry.id   34161fc0ed25a3c818a21d3e07303550
#
_cell.length_a   1.000
_cell.length_b   1.000
_cell.length_c   1.000
_cell.angle_alpha   90.00
_cell.angle_beta   90.00
_cell.angle_gamma   90.00
#
_symmetry.space_group_name_H-M   'P 1'
#
loop_
_entity.id
_entity.type
_entity.pdbx_description
1 polymer ?
#
loop_
_entity_poly.entity_id
_entity_poly.type
_entity_poly.pdbx_seq_one_letter_code
_entity_poly.pdbx_strand_id
1 'polypeptide(L)'
;CLDAAEKEPGMFSLTVPTGGGKTLSSLAFALKHAIKYKKQRIIYIIPYTSIIEQTADIFRNILGDGNVIEHHMNVDYDKDYDKNYDDDKKEDDGLNRKKLATENWDAPVIVTTNVQFFESLFAAKTSRCRKVHNIANSVLIFDEAQMLPEPYLRPCIRSMGELVANYRCTAVLCTATQ
;
A
#
# COMPACT_ATOMS: atom_id res chain seq x y z
N CYS A 1 -7.99 11.88 14.94
CA CYS A 1 -7.67 10.76 14.03
C CYS A 1 -8.33 9.45 14.50
N LEU A 2 -8.08 9.00 15.73
CA LEU A 2 -8.62 7.72 16.26
C LEU A 2 -10.15 7.69 16.37
N ASP A 3 -10.81 8.82 16.65
CA ASP A 3 -12.28 8.90 16.68
C ASP A 3 -12.88 8.80 15.27
N ALA A 4 -12.16 9.32 14.25
CA ALA A 4 -12.57 9.17 12.87
C ALA A 4 -12.50 7.70 12.39
N ALA A 5 -11.60 6.89 12.96
CA ALA A 5 -11.51 5.47 12.64
C ALA A 5 -12.75 4.65 13.09
N GLU A 6 -13.57 5.22 13.98
CA GLU A 6 -14.83 4.62 14.43
C GLU A 6 -16.02 4.89 13.47
N LYS A 7 -15.85 5.81 12.52
CA LYS A 7 -16.90 6.12 11.53
C LYS A 7 -17.00 5.04 10.47
N GLU A 8 -18.17 4.95 9.82
CA GLU A 8 -18.41 4.00 8.72
C GLU A 8 -17.38 4.09 7.59
N PRO A 9 -17.07 2.96 6.94
CA PRO A 9 -16.17 2.94 5.79
C PRO A 9 -16.57 3.96 4.72
N GLY A 10 -15.57 4.64 4.17
CA GLY A 10 -15.80 5.71 3.21
C GLY A 10 -14.50 6.40 2.79
N MET A 11 -14.62 7.63 2.34
CA MET A 11 -13.46 8.48 2.04
C MET A 11 -13.22 9.46 3.19
N PHE A 12 -11.98 9.54 3.63
CA PHE A 12 -11.52 10.42 4.71
C PHE A 12 -10.41 11.34 4.21
N SER A 13 -10.31 12.51 4.81
CA SER A 13 -9.15 13.39 4.65
C SER A 13 -8.41 13.53 5.98
N LEU A 14 -7.09 13.48 5.92
CA LEU A 14 -6.21 13.69 7.08
C LEU A 14 -5.21 14.78 6.73
N THR A 15 -5.41 15.96 7.32
CA THR A 15 -4.48 17.08 7.17
C THR A 15 -3.66 17.22 8.43
N VAL A 16 -2.33 17.04 8.31
CA VAL A 16 -1.37 17.16 9.40
C VAL A 16 -0.16 17.92 8.87
N PRO A 17 0.29 18.99 9.54
CA PRO A 17 1.47 19.72 9.10
C PRO A 17 2.70 18.83 9.04
N THR A 18 3.67 19.21 8.20
CA THR A 18 4.94 18.51 8.06
C THR A 18 5.62 18.34 9.43
N GLY A 19 6.12 17.17 9.73
CA GLY A 19 6.69 16.84 11.05
C GLY A 19 5.67 16.55 12.15
N GLY A 20 4.36 16.69 11.90
CA GLY A 20 3.30 16.43 12.88
C GLY A 20 2.93 14.96 13.07
N GLY A 21 3.76 14.00 12.60
CA GLY A 21 3.51 12.57 12.79
C GLY A 21 2.42 11.99 11.87
N LYS A 22 2.23 12.56 10.68
CA LYS A 22 1.23 12.13 9.68
C LYS A 22 1.27 10.63 9.41
N THR A 23 2.46 10.08 9.17
CA THR A 23 2.68 8.65 8.86
C THR A 23 2.16 7.74 9.99
N LEU A 24 2.51 8.05 11.24
CA LEU A 24 2.07 7.26 12.39
C LEU A 24 0.59 7.45 12.69
N SER A 25 0.08 8.68 12.52
CA SER A 25 -1.34 8.98 12.73
C SER A 25 -2.23 8.28 11.73
N SER A 26 -1.83 8.24 10.46
CA SER A 26 -2.56 7.54 9.40
C SER A 26 -2.49 6.01 9.56
N LEU A 27 -1.33 5.48 9.97
CA LEU A 27 -1.20 4.06 10.31
C LEU A 27 -2.10 3.67 11.49
N ALA A 28 -2.09 4.47 12.56
CA ALA A 28 -2.93 4.22 13.74
C ALA A 28 -4.43 4.26 13.40
N PHE A 29 -4.86 5.22 12.56
CA PHE A 29 -6.21 5.24 12.01
C PHE A 29 -6.50 3.94 11.26
N ALA A 30 -5.64 3.54 10.32
CA ALA A 30 -5.86 2.39 9.48
C ALA A 30 -5.94 1.08 10.27
N LEU A 31 -5.06 0.88 11.25
CA LEU A 31 -5.08 -0.30 12.12
C LEU A 31 -6.39 -0.37 12.92
N LYS A 32 -6.77 0.72 13.56
CA LYS A 32 -8.02 0.77 14.35
C LYS A 32 -9.24 0.54 13.47
N HIS A 33 -9.29 1.20 12.30
CA HIS A 33 -10.38 1.05 11.33
C HIS A 33 -10.45 -0.37 10.76
N ALA A 34 -9.28 -0.95 10.43
CA ALA A 34 -9.20 -2.31 9.91
C ALA A 34 -9.72 -3.35 10.90
N ILE A 35 -9.38 -3.22 12.19
CA ILE A 35 -9.88 -4.10 13.25
C ILE A 35 -11.39 -3.98 13.35
N LYS A 36 -11.92 -2.75 13.46
CA LYS A 36 -13.36 -2.52 13.64
C LYS A 36 -14.19 -3.06 12.49
N TYR A 37 -13.77 -2.79 11.25
CA TYR A 37 -14.53 -3.14 10.04
C TYR A 37 -14.05 -4.40 9.34
N LYS A 38 -13.19 -5.20 9.99
CA LYS A 38 -12.66 -6.46 9.48
C LYS A 38 -12.05 -6.32 8.08
N LYS A 39 -11.25 -5.27 7.88
CA LYS A 39 -10.49 -5.10 6.65
C LYS A 39 -9.35 -6.10 6.62
N GLN A 40 -9.00 -6.56 5.43
CA GLN A 40 -7.97 -7.58 5.28
C GLN A 40 -6.56 -7.01 5.25
N ARG A 41 -6.40 -5.79 4.72
CA ARG A 41 -5.08 -5.19 4.47
C ARG A 41 -5.09 -3.69 4.65
N ILE A 42 -3.89 -3.15 4.85
CA ILE A 42 -3.59 -1.72 4.76
C ILE A 42 -2.64 -1.54 3.59
N ILE A 43 -2.99 -0.69 2.63
CA ILE A 43 -2.14 -0.35 1.50
C ILE A 43 -1.75 1.12 1.65
N TYR A 44 -0.47 1.36 1.93
CA TYR A 44 0.11 2.67 2.12
C TYR A 44 0.78 3.13 0.83
N ILE A 45 0.24 4.16 0.20
CA ILE A 45 0.56 4.60 -1.14
C ILE A 45 1.25 5.96 -1.05
N ILE A 46 2.50 6.04 -1.53
CA ILE A 46 3.35 7.23 -1.45
C ILE A 46 3.76 7.70 -2.85
N PRO A 47 4.03 9.00 -3.04
CA PRO A 47 4.35 9.52 -4.37
C PRO A 47 5.76 9.16 -4.86
N TYR A 48 6.71 8.96 -3.94
CA TYR A 48 8.13 8.83 -4.28
C TYR A 48 8.74 7.52 -3.82
N THR A 49 9.55 6.90 -4.67
CA THR A 49 10.30 5.68 -4.35
C THR A 49 11.33 5.87 -3.26
N SER A 50 11.93 7.08 -3.17
CA SER A 50 13.01 7.39 -2.21
C SER A 50 12.63 7.30 -0.73
N ILE A 51 11.32 7.34 -0.41
CA ILE A 51 10.84 7.27 0.98
C ILE A 51 10.12 5.95 1.30
N ILE A 52 10.03 5.02 0.33
CA ILE A 52 9.36 3.73 0.54
C ILE A 52 10.08 2.91 1.60
N GLU A 53 11.39 2.69 1.43
CA GLU A 53 12.22 1.91 2.33
C GLU A 53 12.12 2.45 3.76
N GLN A 54 12.30 3.76 3.93
CA GLN A 54 12.19 4.39 5.25
C GLN A 54 10.81 4.20 5.87
N THR A 55 9.73 4.33 5.08
CA THR A 55 8.36 4.15 5.58
C THR A 55 8.10 2.69 5.92
N ALA A 56 8.56 1.76 5.07
CA ALA A 56 8.44 0.33 5.31
C ALA A 56 9.20 -0.11 6.57
N ASP A 57 10.41 0.44 6.79
CA ASP A 57 11.21 0.15 7.98
C ASP A 57 10.55 0.65 9.28
N ILE A 58 9.95 1.85 9.24
CA ILE A 58 9.15 2.34 10.37
C ILE A 58 8.01 1.36 10.68
N PHE A 59 7.31 0.88 9.66
CA PHE A 59 6.21 -0.05 9.85
C PHE A 59 6.67 -1.44 10.29
N ARG A 60 7.79 -1.96 9.76
CA ARG A 60 8.41 -3.21 10.20
C ARG A 60 8.81 -3.17 11.67
N ASN A 61 9.39 -2.07 12.12
CA ASN A 61 9.76 -1.88 13.51
C ASN A 61 8.55 -1.91 14.48
N ILE A 62 7.37 -1.51 14.01
CA ILE A 62 6.15 -1.47 14.80
C ILE A 62 5.38 -2.80 14.71
N LEU A 63 5.29 -3.37 13.52
CA LEU A 63 4.38 -4.47 13.20
C LEU A 63 5.10 -5.83 13.05
N GLY A 64 6.43 -5.82 12.94
CA GLY A 64 7.26 -6.99 12.61
C GLY A 64 7.48 -7.18 11.11
N ASP A 65 8.67 -7.69 10.75
CA ASP A 65 9.13 -7.82 9.36
C ASP A 65 8.21 -8.66 8.47
N GLY A 66 7.63 -9.72 9.02
CA GLY A 66 6.75 -10.62 8.27
C GLY A 66 5.40 -10.02 7.86
N ASN A 67 5.02 -8.87 8.43
CA ASN A 67 3.73 -8.24 8.22
C ASN A 67 3.75 -7.09 7.22
N VAL A 68 4.94 -6.66 6.77
CA VAL A 68 5.11 -5.51 5.90
C VAL A 68 5.89 -5.89 4.66
N ILE A 69 5.31 -5.65 3.50
CA ILE A 69 6.01 -5.74 2.21
C ILE A 69 6.09 -4.36 1.58
N GLU A 70 7.20 -4.13 0.88
CA GLU A 70 7.36 -2.97 0.00
C GLU A 70 7.32 -3.42 -1.47
N HIS A 71 6.73 -2.60 -2.31
CA HIS A 71 6.63 -2.89 -3.73
C HIS A 71 6.79 -1.62 -4.57
N HIS A 72 7.91 -1.52 -5.28
CA HIS A 72 8.19 -0.44 -6.22
C HIS A 72 9.09 -0.95 -7.37
N MET A 73 9.28 -0.14 -8.41
CA MET A 73 10.00 -0.56 -9.63
C MET A 73 11.46 -0.97 -9.43
N ASN A 74 12.10 -0.54 -8.33
CA ASN A 74 13.51 -0.87 -8.07
C ASN A 74 13.69 -2.19 -7.32
N VAL A 75 12.63 -2.78 -6.77
CA VAL A 75 12.63 -4.12 -6.18
C VAL A 75 12.23 -5.11 -7.27
N ASP A 76 13.09 -5.25 -8.29
CA ASP A 76 13.02 -6.34 -9.25
C ASP A 76 13.70 -7.56 -8.62
N TYR A 77 12.92 -8.39 -7.95
CA TYR A 77 13.39 -9.72 -7.51
C TYR A 77 13.83 -10.60 -8.68
N ASP A 78 13.64 -10.17 -9.93
CA ASP A 78 14.09 -10.89 -11.14
C ASP A 78 15.59 -10.72 -11.46
N LYS A 79 16.27 -9.70 -10.88
CA LYS A 79 17.69 -9.44 -11.17
C LYS A 79 18.65 -10.29 -10.35
N ASP A 80 18.20 -10.86 -9.24
CA ASP A 80 19.06 -11.72 -8.40
C ASP A 80 19.11 -13.17 -8.88
N TYR A 81 18.27 -13.57 -9.85
CA TYR A 81 18.23 -14.94 -10.36
C TYR A 81 19.36 -15.31 -11.34
N ASP A 82 20.06 -14.32 -11.91
CA ASP A 82 21.08 -14.61 -12.95
C ASP A 82 22.48 -14.79 -12.40
N LYS A 83 22.72 -14.81 -11.09
CA LYS A 83 24.10 -14.78 -10.56
C LYS A 83 24.56 -15.97 -9.73
N ASN A 84 23.71 -16.85 -9.22
CA ASN A 84 24.23 -18.01 -8.47
C ASN A 84 23.33 -19.24 -8.65
N TYR A 85 23.62 -20.04 -9.66
CA TYR A 85 23.34 -21.47 -9.65
C TYR A 85 24.47 -22.14 -8.85
N ASP A 86 24.31 -22.23 -7.53
CA ASP A 86 24.99 -23.28 -6.74
C ASP A 86 24.25 -23.45 -5.40
N ASP A 87 23.82 -24.67 -5.24
CA ASP A 87 23.51 -25.49 -4.07
C ASP A 87 23.26 -24.82 -2.69
N ASP A 88 21.99 -24.40 -2.40
CA ASP A 88 21.41 -24.60 -1.06
C ASP A 88 19.89 -24.43 -1.05
N LYS A 89 19.17 -25.55 -1.07
CA LYS A 89 17.70 -25.65 -1.23
C LYS A 89 16.83 -25.08 -0.09
N LYS A 90 17.38 -24.49 0.94
CA LYS A 90 16.61 -23.99 2.10
C LYS A 90 16.45 -22.47 2.15
N GLU A 91 17.36 -21.70 1.56
CA GLU A 91 17.20 -20.23 1.44
C GLU A 91 16.25 -19.84 0.31
N ASP A 92 16.08 -20.69 -0.69
CA ASP A 92 15.23 -20.47 -1.86
C ASP A 92 13.71 -20.41 -1.53
N ASP A 93 13.24 -21.18 -0.57
CA ASP A 93 11.82 -21.20 -0.16
C ASP A 93 11.35 -19.88 0.50
N GLY A 94 12.22 -19.25 1.27
CA GLY A 94 11.92 -17.99 1.95
C GLY A 94 11.88 -16.80 0.99
N LEU A 95 12.81 -16.77 0.03
CA LEU A 95 12.89 -15.72 -0.99
C LEU A 95 11.75 -15.82 -1.99
N ASN A 96 11.42 -17.03 -2.43
CA ASN A 96 10.28 -17.31 -3.31
C ASN A 96 8.94 -16.94 -2.68
N ARG A 97 8.75 -17.19 -1.37
CA ARG A 97 7.57 -16.77 -0.64
C ARG A 97 7.43 -15.25 -0.58
N LYS A 98 8.52 -14.53 -0.29
CA LYS A 98 8.52 -13.05 -0.27
C LYS A 98 8.21 -12.49 -1.67
N LYS A 99 8.81 -13.05 -2.72
CA LYS A 99 8.52 -12.67 -4.11
C LYS A 99 7.05 -12.85 -4.45
N LEU A 100 6.49 -14.03 -4.19
CA LEU A 100 5.06 -14.32 -4.43
C LEU A 100 4.14 -13.41 -3.61
N ALA A 101 4.48 -13.13 -2.34
CA ALA A 101 3.72 -12.21 -1.50
C ALA A 101 3.73 -10.79 -2.07
N THR A 102 4.88 -10.33 -2.58
CA THR A 102 5.01 -9.02 -3.22
C THR A 102 4.27 -8.95 -4.55
N GLU A 103 4.37 -9.96 -5.38
CA GLU A 103 3.66 -10.04 -6.67
C GLU A 103 2.13 -10.00 -6.49
N ASN A 104 1.62 -10.61 -5.45
CA ASN A 104 0.19 -10.72 -5.19
C ASN A 104 -0.30 -9.68 -4.16
N TRP A 105 0.58 -8.96 -3.48
CA TRP A 105 0.27 -8.13 -2.32
C TRP A 105 -0.38 -8.92 -1.18
N ASP A 106 0.18 -10.08 -0.91
CA ASP A 106 -0.33 -10.98 0.13
C ASP A 106 0.40 -10.79 1.46
N ALA A 107 0.20 -9.62 2.06
CA ALA A 107 0.67 -9.26 3.39
C ALA A 107 -0.35 -8.34 4.07
N PRO A 108 -0.35 -8.24 5.42
CA PRO A 108 -1.23 -7.33 6.15
C PRO A 108 -1.02 -5.85 5.80
N VAL A 109 0.22 -5.45 5.57
CA VAL A 109 0.59 -4.07 5.23
C VAL A 109 1.46 -4.05 3.98
N ILE A 110 1.04 -3.27 3.00
CA ILE A 110 1.76 -3.04 1.75
C ILE A 110 2.16 -1.57 1.67
N VAL A 111 3.45 -1.30 1.42
CA VAL A 111 3.95 0.04 1.11
C VAL A 111 4.31 0.09 -0.37
N THR A 112 3.71 1.00 -1.12
CA THR A 112 3.86 1.06 -2.58
C THR A 112 3.80 2.49 -3.10
N THR A 113 4.08 2.68 -4.40
CA THR A 113 3.96 4.00 -5.05
C THR A 113 2.58 4.21 -5.67
N ASN A 114 2.22 5.50 -5.90
CA ASN A 114 1.06 5.87 -6.71
C ASN A 114 1.10 5.17 -8.07
N VAL A 115 2.25 5.15 -8.73
CA VAL A 115 2.42 4.54 -10.05
C VAL A 115 2.11 3.05 -9.99
N GLN A 116 2.72 2.31 -9.08
CA GLN A 116 2.49 0.86 -8.93
C GLN A 116 1.05 0.52 -8.57
N PHE A 117 0.43 1.33 -7.71
CA PHE A 117 -0.97 1.14 -7.33
C PHE A 117 -1.91 1.29 -8.53
N PHE A 118 -1.82 2.42 -9.24
CA PHE A 118 -2.72 2.68 -10.35
C PHE A 118 -2.38 1.85 -11.60
N GLU A 119 -1.11 1.54 -11.87
CA GLU A 119 -0.74 0.59 -12.91
C GLU A 119 -1.30 -0.81 -12.63
N SER A 120 -1.31 -1.27 -11.38
CA SER A 120 -1.91 -2.54 -11.02
C SER A 120 -3.42 -2.54 -11.22
N LEU A 121 -4.07 -1.41 -10.93
CA LEU A 121 -5.52 -1.26 -11.04
C LEU A 121 -6.00 -1.16 -12.51
N PHE A 122 -5.23 -0.46 -13.36
CA PHE A 122 -5.57 -0.22 -14.77
C PHE A 122 -4.86 -1.16 -15.75
N ALA A 123 -4.13 -2.15 -15.26
CA ALA A 123 -3.37 -3.04 -16.12
C ALA A 123 -4.26 -3.88 -17.03
N ALA A 124 -3.89 -3.93 -18.30
CA ALA A 124 -4.52 -4.85 -19.26
C ALA A 124 -3.91 -6.27 -19.23
N LYS A 125 -2.70 -6.43 -18.66
CA LYS A 125 -2.01 -7.72 -18.57
C LYS A 125 -2.44 -8.47 -17.31
N THR A 126 -2.85 -9.72 -17.44
CA THR A 126 -3.30 -10.58 -16.34
C THR A 126 -2.26 -10.72 -15.22
N SER A 127 -0.96 -10.77 -15.56
CA SER A 127 0.12 -10.84 -14.57
C SER A 127 0.17 -9.61 -13.65
N ARG A 128 -0.18 -8.42 -14.15
CA ARG A 128 -0.24 -7.19 -13.35
C ARG A 128 -1.56 -7.03 -12.59
N CYS A 129 -2.63 -7.66 -13.07
CA CYS A 129 -3.95 -7.64 -12.42
C CYS A 129 -4.03 -8.55 -11.18
N ARG A 130 -3.03 -9.38 -10.90
CA ARG A 130 -3.03 -10.32 -9.76
C ARG A 130 -3.26 -9.63 -8.41
N LYS A 131 -2.85 -8.38 -8.26
CA LYS A 131 -2.96 -7.60 -7.03
C LYS A 131 -4.37 -7.07 -6.76
N VAL A 132 -5.20 -6.95 -7.81
CA VAL A 132 -6.52 -6.28 -7.71
C VAL A 132 -7.45 -6.95 -6.70
N HIS A 133 -7.44 -8.29 -6.63
CA HIS A 133 -8.26 -9.00 -5.66
C HIS A 133 -7.85 -8.72 -4.21
N ASN A 134 -6.57 -8.41 -3.97
CA ASN A 134 -6.04 -8.06 -2.66
C ASN A 134 -6.17 -6.56 -2.32
N ILE A 135 -6.60 -5.72 -3.28
CA ILE A 135 -6.99 -4.33 -3.01
C ILE A 135 -8.38 -4.29 -2.37
N ALA A 136 -9.27 -5.21 -2.73
CA ALA A 136 -10.61 -5.26 -2.16
C ALA A 136 -10.58 -5.45 -0.63
N ASN A 137 -11.56 -4.85 0.05
CA ASN A 137 -11.70 -4.88 1.51
C ASN A 137 -10.45 -4.41 2.28
N SER A 138 -9.77 -3.39 1.75
CA SER A 138 -8.56 -2.80 2.34
C SER A 138 -8.79 -1.38 2.84
N VAL A 139 -7.88 -0.91 3.70
CA VAL A 139 -7.71 0.51 4.00
C VAL A 139 -6.61 1.06 3.11
N LEU A 140 -6.94 2.02 2.26
CA LEU A 140 -6.04 2.66 1.31
C LEU A 140 -5.62 4.01 1.87
N ILE A 141 -4.34 4.23 2.10
CA ILE A 141 -3.79 5.50 2.57
C ILE A 141 -3.00 6.11 1.42
N PHE A 142 -3.45 7.24 0.92
CA PHE A 142 -2.74 8.03 -0.09
C PHE A 142 -1.98 9.15 0.61
N ASP A 143 -0.68 8.93 0.81
CA ASP A 143 0.17 9.97 1.39
C ASP A 143 0.52 11.01 0.34
N GLU A 144 0.59 12.28 0.75
CA GLU A 144 0.77 13.43 -0.14
C GLU A 144 -0.21 13.39 -1.33
N ALA A 145 -1.51 13.22 -1.05
CA ALA A 145 -2.55 13.04 -2.07
C ALA A 145 -2.60 14.15 -3.13
N GLN A 146 -2.10 15.37 -2.81
CA GLN A 146 -1.96 16.47 -3.77
C GLN A 146 -0.91 16.19 -4.88
N MET A 147 -0.05 15.18 -4.69
CA MET A 147 0.96 14.78 -5.68
C MET A 147 0.43 13.77 -6.72
N LEU A 148 -0.87 13.46 -6.70
CA LEU A 148 -1.48 12.67 -7.78
C LEU A 148 -1.31 13.40 -9.12
N PRO A 149 -0.94 12.67 -10.19
CA PRO A 149 -0.62 13.29 -11.48
C PRO A 149 -1.85 13.96 -12.09
N GLU A 150 -1.75 15.27 -12.34
CA GLU A 150 -2.84 16.12 -12.83
C GLU A 150 -3.52 15.57 -14.10
N PRO A 151 -2.81 15.07 -15.14
CA PRO A 151 -3.43 14.51 -16.32
C PRO A 151 -4.32 13.29 -16.06
N TYR A 152 -4.05 12.56 -14.98
CA TYR A 152 -4.76 11.33 -14.61
C TYR A 152 -5.60 11.48 -13.34
N LEU A 153 -5.74 12.69 -12.81
CA LEU A 153 -6.42 12.94 -11.54
C LEU A 153 -7.88 12.43 -11.55
N ARG A 154 -8.62 12.71 -12.63
CA ARG A 154 -10.02 12.27 -12.76
C ARG A 154 -10.17 10.75 -12.75
N PRO A 155 -9.43 9.96 -13.57
CA PRO A 155 -9.44 8.50 -13.47
C PRO A 155 -9.06 7.98 -12.08
N CYS A 156 -8.03 8.56 -11.44
CA CYS A 156 -7.60 8.16 -10.11
C CYS A 156 -8.69 8.38 -9.06
N ILE A 157 -9.31 9.56 -9.02
CA ILE A 157 -10.40 9.85 -8.07
C ILE A 157 -11.61 8.95 -8.33
N ARG A 158 -11.97 8.72 -9.59
CA ARG A 158 -13.09 7.85 -9.93
C ARG A 158 -12.84 6.42 -9.49
N SER A 159 -11.64 5.87 -9.74
CA SER A 159 -11.31 4.51 -9.30
C SER A 159 -11.28 4.37 -7.78
N MET A 160 -10.77 5.38 -7.05
CA MET A 160 -10.87 5.40 -5.58
C MET A 160 -12.34 5.37 -5.12
N GLY A 161 -13.21 6.16 -5.76
CA GLY A 161 -14.65 6.15 -5.48
C GLY A 161 -15.28 4.78 -5.70
N GLU A 162 -14.94 4.12 -6.81
CA GLU A 162 -15.41 2.76 -7.12
C GLU A 162 -14.91 1.73 -6.10
N LEU A 163 -13.64 1.80 -5.68
CA LEU A 163 -13.08 0.91 -4.67
C LEU A 163 -13.80 1.05 -3.32
N VAL A 164 -14.14 2.27 -2.95
CA VAL A 164 -14.90 2.53 -1.71
C VAL A 164 -16.34 2.06 -1.83
N ALA A 165 -17.03 2.38 -2.94
CA ALA A 165 -18.45 2.10 -3.10
C ALA A 165 -18.74 0.61 -3.31
N ASN A 166 -17.92 -0.09 -4.12
CA ASN A 166 -18.25 -1.41 -4.64
C ASN A 166 -17.31 -2.52 -4.14
N TYR A 167 -16.11 -2.18 -3.63
CA TYR A 167 -15.10 -3.17 -3.22
C TYR A 167 -14.79 -3.14 -1.72
N ARG A 168 -15.66 -2.51 -0.92
CA ARG A 168 -15.55 -2.43 0.54
C ARG A 168 -14.22 -1.82 1.00
N CYS A 169 -13.60 -0.93 0.22
CA CYS A 169 -12.40 -0.23 0.66
C CYS A 169 -12.75 0.97 1.54
N THR A 170 -11.77 1.45 2.28
CA THR A 170 -11.78 2.76 2.92
C THR A 170 -10.60 3.53 2.39
N ALA A 171 -10.79 4.75 1.92
CA ALA A 171 -9.71 5.59 1.41
C ALA A 171 -9.43 6.76 2.35
N VAL A 172 -8.16 7.01 2.64
CA VAL A 172 -7.68 8.15 3.44
C VAL A 172 -6.73 8.97 2.60
N LEU A 173 -7.08 10.21 2.34
CA LEU A 173 -6.26 11.17 1.61
C LEU A 173 -5.48 12.02 2.62
N CYS A 174 -4.17 11.80 2.69
CA CYS A 174 -3.29 12.52 3.59
C CYS A 174 -2.62 13.69 2.85
N THR A 175 -2.67 14.88 3.45
CA THR A 175 -2.02 16.09 2.94
C THR A 175 -1.25 16.79 4.03
N ALA A 176 -0.16 17.49 3.67
CA ALA A 176 0.61 18.28 4.63
C ALA A 176 -0.07 19.64 4.93
N THR A 177 -0.74 20.21 3.92
CA THR A 177 -1.47 21.49 3.99
C THR A 177 -2.70 21.41 3.10
N GLN A 178 -3.73 22.19 3.44
CA GLN A 178 -4.83 22.52 2.53
C GLN A 178 -4.48 23.72 1.70
#